data_13cff68d95f81fc8ba01dad498673434
#
_entry.id   13cff68d95f81fc8ba01dad498673434
#
_cell.length_a   1.000
_cell.length_b   1.000
_cell.length_c   1.000
_cell.angle_alpha   90.00
_cell.angle_beta   90.00
_cell.angle_gamma   90.00
#
_symmetry.space_group_name_H-M   'P 1'
#
loop_
_entity.id
_entity.type
_entity.pdbx_description
1 polymer ?
#
loop_
_entity_poly.entity_id
_entity_poly.type
_entity_poly.pdbx_seq_one_letter_code
_entity_poly.pdbx_strand_id
1 'polypeptide(L)'
;PSLGIEVETEEPRPELLEEGVQHSYIEKVQERLMQLGFMDNDEPTNYFGEVTKAAVMIFQRQNGLAQDGIIGPSTLPLLMDENAKHYAAKLGDVGEDVKRIQNRLYELGYLASADMITGTYDEKTQEAALKLQQVNSLSEDGKVGSETMNLLYSDEIKANTLSLGEHSEVVQNIQNRLFELGYLTTRPDGTYGNDTELAVRVFQSKNDLVVDGYLGPSTRAVILSSEAKANGLVLGDENEQVARLQSLLAKAGYLNESNAT
;
A
#
# COMPACT_ATOMS: atom_id res chain seq x y z
N PRO A 1 -9.08 52.13 -40.40
CA PRO A 1 -8.82 50.75 -40.14
C PRO A 1 -9.28 50.47 -38.71
N SER A 2 -10.47 49.89 -38.53
CA SER A 2 -11.01 49.47 -37.25
C SER A 2 -10.25 48.17 -36.88
N LEU A 3 -9.52 48.19 -35.80
CA LEU A 3 -9.03 47.03 -35.14
C LEU A 3 -10.26 46.23 -34.65
N GLY A 4 -10.63 45.20 -35.41
CA GLY A 4 -11.58 44.20 -34.97
C GLY A 4 -10.96 43.45 -33.77
N ILE A 5 -11.33 43.78 -32.56
CA ILE A 5 -11.17 42.93 -31.44
C ILE A 5 -12.21 41.81 -31.61
N GLU A 6 -11.76 40.65 -32.09
CA GLU A 6 -12.54 39.41 -31.99
C GLU A 6 -12.71 39.16 -30.48
N VAL A 7 -13.88 39.47 -29.95
CA VAL A 7 -14.27 38.99 -28.63
C VAL A 7 -14.59 37.54 -28.85
N GLU A 8 -13.67 36.63 -28.45
CA GLU A 8 -13.97 35.22 -28.30
C GLU A 8 -15.15 35.13 -27.31
N THR A 9 -16.33 34.92 -27.83
CA THR A 9 -17.50 34.59 -27.00
C THR A 9 -17.29 33.18 -26.50
N GLU A 10 -16.86 33.02 -25.21
CA GLU A 10 -16.82 31.70 -24.54
C GLU A 10 -18.19 31.01 -24.80
N GLU A 11 -18.12 29.77 -25.29
CA GLU A 11 -19.33 28.95 -25.44
C GLU A 11 -20.05 28.84 -24.08
N PRO A 12 -21.39 28.90 -24.03
CA PRO A 12 -22.11 28.78 -22.78
C PRO A 12 -21.86 27.37 -22.20
N ARG A 13 -21.41 27.33 -20.94
CA ARG A 13 -21.15 26.09 -20.22
C ARG A 13 -22.38 25.17 -20.26
N PRO A 14 -22.21 23.86 -20.59
CA PRO A 14 -23.28 22.88 -20.47
C PRO A 14 -23.85 22.83 -19.05
N GLU A 15 -25.13 22.55 -18.91
CA GLU A 15 -25.81 22.42 -17.61
C GLU A 15 -25.24 21.22 -16.81
N LEU A 16 -24.92 20.14 -17.51
CA LEU A 16 -24.28 18.94 -16.97
C LEU A 16 -22.94 18.71 -17.65
N LEU A 17 -21.93 18.39 -16.85
CA LEU A 17 -20.63 17.90 -17.33
C LEU A 17 -20.50 16.44 -16.92
N GLU A 18 -20.42 15.58 -17.91
CA GLU A 18 -20.38 14.14 -17.74
C GLU A 18 -19.42 13.50 -18.76
N GLU A 19 -19.14 12.22 -18.61
CA GLU A 19 -18.25 11.48 -19.49
C GLU A 19 -18.64 11.63 -20.97
N GLY A 20 -17.66 11.95 -21.81
CA GLY A 20 -17.82 12.19 -23.24
C GLY A 20 -18.03 13.64 -23.63
N VAL A 21 -18.33 14.53 -22.67
CA VAL A 21 -18.49 15.98 -22.95
C VAL A 21 -17.12 16.60 -23.25
N GLN A 22 -17.08 17.48 -24.27
CA GLN A 22 -15.91 18.28 -24.61
C GLN A 22 -16.28 19.77 -24.52
N HIS A 23 -15.60 20.51 -23.64
CA HIS A 23 -15.85 21.94 -23.42
C HIS A 23 -14.69 22.57 -22.64
N SER A 24 -14.30 23.81 -22.93
CA SER A 24 -13.19 24.51 -22.25
C SER A 24 -13.35 24.61 -20.72
N TYR A 25 -14.58 24.64 -20.22
CA TYR A 25 -14.83 24.68 -18.77
C TYR A 25 -14.37 23.42 -18.02
N ILE A 26 -14.18 22.29 -18.72
CA ILE A 26 -13.71 21.04 -18.14
C ILE A 26 -12.26 21.19 -17.63
N GLU A 27 -11.43 21.98 -18.30
CA GLU A 27 -10.07 22.31 -17.84
C GLU A 27 -10.12 22.91 -16.41
N LYS A 28 -10.99 23.88 -16.19
CA LYS A 28 -11.19 24.50 -14.84
C LYS A 28 -11.65 23.50 -13.78
N VAL A 29 -12.51 22.56 -14.19
CA VAL A 29 -12.98 21.46 -13.31
C VAL A 29 -11.82 20.53 -12.95
N GLN A 30 -11.03 20.09 -13.92
CA GLN A 30 -9.88 19.21 -13.71
C GLN A 30 -8.81 19.92 -12.85
N GLU A 31 -8.47 21.17 -13.15
CA GLU A 31 -7.58 21.98 -12.32
C GLU A 31 -8.05 22.04 -10.86
N ARG A 32 -9.36 22.21 -10.65
CA ARG A 32 -9.93 22.26 -9.30
C ARG A 32 -9.87 20.92 -8.59
N LEU A 33 -10.17 19.82 -9.29
CA LEU A 33 -10.02 18.46 -8.75
C LEU A 33 -8.57 18.13 -8.40
N MET A 34 -7.60 18.56 -9.21
CA MET A 34 -6.17 18.44 -8.93
C MET A 34 -5.76 19.26 -7.70
N GLN A 35 -6.17 20.53 -7.62
CA GLN A 35 -5.90 21.40 -6.46
C GLN A 35 -6.42 20.79 -5.15
N LEU A 36 -7.57 20.13 -5.20
CA LEU A 36 -8.19 19.48 -4.04
C LEU A 36 -7.64 18.08 -3.77
N GLY A 37 -6.79 17.53 -4.67
CA GLY A 37 -6.17 16.22 -4.53
C GLY A 37 -7.05 15.04 -4.93
N PHE A 38 -8.17 15.25 -5.62
CA PHE A 38 -9.02 14.18 -6.14
C PHE A 38 -8.53 13.60 -7.46
N MET A 39 -7.62 14.28 -8.13
CA MET A 39 -7.04 13.92 -9.41
C MET A 39 -5.54 14.16 -9.37
N ASP A 40 -4.75 13.32 -10.05
CA ASP A 40 -3.31 13.48 -10.16
C ASP A 40 -2.98 14.78 -10.92
N ASN A 41 -1.85 15.41 -10.56
CA ASN A 41 -1.39 16.61 -11.25
C ASN A 41 -0.88 16.24 -12.65
N ASP A 42 -1.66 16.59 -13.65
CA ASP A 42 -1.40 16.39 -15.06
C ASP A 42 -1.80 17.65 -15.84
N GLU A 43 -1.61 17.68 -17.16
CA GLU A 43 -2.14 18.75 -17.99
C GLU A 43 -3.66 18.62 -18.13
N PRO A 44 -4.43 19.66 -17.71
CA PRO A 44 -5.86 19.63 -17.89
C PRO A 44 -6.25 19.63 -19.37
N THR A 45 -7.35 18.98 -19.67
CA THR A 45 -7.88 18.87 -21.02
C THR A 45 -9.33 19.37 -21.08
N ASN A 46 -9.80 19.69 -22.26
CA ASN A 46 -11.19 20.08 -22.47
C ASN A 46 -12.16 18.88 -22.59
N TYR A 47 -11.70 17.65 -22.27
CA TYR A 47 -12.46 16.41 -22.40
C TYR A 47 -12.75 15.78 -21.05
N PHE A 48 -14.03 15.47 -20.79
CA PHE A 48 -14.45 14.75 -19.59
C PHE A 48 -14.35 13.24 -19.82
N GLY A 49 -13.18 12.68 -19.51
CA GLY A 49 -12.88 11.25 -19.63
C GLY A 49 -13.17 10.45 -18.36
N GLU A 50 -12.87 9.14 -18.43
CA GLU A 50 -13.03 8.20 -17.30
C GLU A 50 -12.29 8.65 -16.04
N VAL A 51 -11.09 9.22 -16.18
CA VAL A 51 -10.27 9.71 -15.04
C VAL A 51 -10.98 10.86 -14.34
N THR A 52 -11.52 11.82 -15.09
CA THR A 52 -12.28 12.94 -14.56
C THR A 52 -13.55 12.45 -13.86
N LYS A 53 -14.29 11.51 -14.47
CA LYS A 53 -15.46 10.88 -13.88
C LYS A 53 -15.16 10.19 -12.56
N ALA A 54 -14.08 9.40 -12.50
CA ALA A 54 -13.64 8.74 -11.27
C ALA A 54 -13.32 9.75 -10.16
N ALA A 55 -12.59 10.82 -10.48
CA ALA A 55 -12.27 11.90 -9.54
C ALA A 55 -13.53 12.58 -9.01
N VAL A 56 -14.51 12.86 -9.87
CA VAL A 56 -15.82 13.43 -9.49
C VAL A 56 -16.58 12.49 -8.56
N MET A 57 -16.60 11.18 -8.84
CA MET A 57 -17.25 10.20 -7.95
C MET A 57 -16.62 10.16 -6.56
N ILE A 58 -15.30 10.25 -6.45
CA ILE A 58 -14.59 10.34 -5.17
C ILE A 58 -14.95 11.63 -4.44
N PHE A 59 -14.97 12.76 -5.15
CA PHE A 59 -15.41 14.05 -4.58
C PHE A 59 -16.84 14.00 -4.07
N GLN A 60 -17.75 13.42 -4.85
CA GLN A 60 -19.16 13.21 -4.47
C GLN A 60 -19.28 12.33 -3.22
N ARG A 61 -18.54 11.19 -3.16
CA ARG A 61 -18.48 10.32 -1.98
C ARG A 61 -18.12 11.12 -0.73
N GLN A 62 -17.03 11.89 -0.80
CA GLN A 62 -16.52 12.65 0.35
C GLN A 62 -17.46 13.76 0.81
N ASN A 63 -18.30 14.28 -0.08
CA ASN A 63 -19.28 15.31 0.21
C ASN A 63 -20.71 14.77 0.46
N GLY A 64 -20.88 13.44 0.51
CA GLY A 64 -22.18 12.81 0.78
C GLY A 64 -23.21 12.98 -0.35
N LEU A 65 -22.73 13.18 -1.58
CA LEU A 65 -23.54 13.25 -2.79
C LEU A 65 -23.72 11.87 -3.43
N ALA A 66 -24.69 11.75 -4.32
CA ALA A 66 -24.80 10.59 -5.20
C ALA A 66 -23.53 10.49 -6.07
N GLN A 67 -22.92 9.29 -6.10
CA GLN A 67 -21.68 9.04 -6.85
C GLN A 67 -22.00 8.66 -8.29
N ASP A 68 -22.59 9.58 -9.04
CA ASP A 68 -22.98 9.39 -10.45
C ASP A 68 -21.88 9.81 -11.44
N GLY A 69 -20.87 10.53 -10.96
CA GLY A 69 -19.76 11.04 -11.77
C GLY A 69 -20.18 12.22 -12.67
N ILE A 70 -21.33 12.84 -12.38
CA ILE A 70 -21.87 13.96 -13.16
C ILE A 70 -21.73 15.26 -12.36
N ILE A 71 -21.17 16.29 -12.98
CA ILE A 71 -21.13 17.62 -12.39
C ILE A 71 -22.35 18.42 -12.83
N GLY A 72 -23.35 18.42 -11.98
CA GLY A 72 -24.57 19.18 -12.14
C GLY A 72 -24.74 20.22 -11.04
N PRO A 73 -25.99 20.72 -10.85
CA PRO A 73 -26.32 21.79 -9.88
C PRO A 73 -26.00 21.49 -8.42
N SER A 74 -25.92 20.20 -8.04
CA SER A 74 -25.55 19.77 -6.68
C SER A 74 -24.05 19.64 -6.47
N THR A 75 -23.29 19.26 -7.49
CA THR A 75 -21.85 18.98 -7.40
C THR A 75 -21.02 20.23 -7.66
N LEU A 76 -21.35 21.00 -8.70
CA LEU A 76 -20.53 22.12 -9.14
C LEU A 76 -20.31 23.21 -8.08
N PRO A 77 -21.36 23.69 -7.37
CA PRO A 77 -21.16 24.73 -6.35
C PRO A 77 -20.22 24.28 -5.23
N LEU A 78 -20.30 23.02 -4.81
CA LEU A 78 -19.44 22.47 -3.77
C LEU A 78 -17.98 22.30 -4.26
N LEU A 79 -17.80 21.91 -5.52
CA LEU A 79 -16.47 21.75 -6.11
C LEU A 79 -15.75 23.10 -6.25
N MET A 80 -16.48 24.14 -6.65
CA MET A 80 -15.93 25.47 -6.89
C MET A 80 -15.90 26.36 -5.64
N ASP A 81 -16.43 25.89 -4.51
CA ASP A 81 -16.37 26.60 -3.23
C ASP A 81 -14.90 26.78 -2.81
N GLU A 82 -14.53 27.98 -2.35
CA GLU A 82 -13.16 28.26 -1.87
C GLU A 82 -12.77 27.39 -0.66
N ASN A 83 -13.76 26.97 0.14
CA ASN A 83 -13.62 26.11 1.30
C ASN A 83 -13.91 24.63 1.00
N ALA A 84 -13.91 24.23 -0.28
CA ALA A 84 -14.13 22.83 -0.67
C ALA A 84 -13.14 21.90 0.03
N LYS A 85 -13.62 20.76 0.50
CA LYS A 85 -12.80 19.78 1.23
C LYS A 85 -11.75 19.16 0.31
N HIS A 86 -10.52 19.15 0.77
CA HIS A 86 -9.46 18.39 0.13
C HIS A 86 -9.68 16.88 0.28
N TYR A 87 -9.17 16.11 -0.67
CA TYR A 87 -9.21 14.66 -0.62
C TYR A 87 -8.61 14.11 0.68
N ALA A 88 -9.31 13.18 1.30
CA ALA A 88 -8.81 12.38 2.41
C ALA A 88 -9.56 11.05 2.47
N ALA A 89 -8.85 9.97 2.16
CA ALA A 89 -9.38 8.61 2.36
C ALA A 89 -9.38 8.28 3.85
N LYS A 90 -10.44 7.65 4.33
CA LYS A 90 -10.68 7.36 5.75
C LYS A 90 -11.53 6.12 5.94
N LEU A 91 -11.63 5.67 7.18
CA LEU A 91 -12.44 4.54 7.59
C LEU A 91 -13.87 4.61 7.01
N GLY A 92 -14.29 3.52 6.36
CA GLY A 92 -15.58 3.36 5.71
C GLY A 92 -15.63 3.76 4.23
N ASP A 93 -14.59 4.40 3.70
CA ASP A 93 -14.52 4.72 2.27
C ASP A 93 -14.31 3.45 1.44
N VAL A 94 -14.94 3.40 0.26
CA VAL A 94 -14.83 2.27 -0.69
C VAL A 94 -14.55 2.82 -2.09
N GLY A 95 -13.54 2.28 -2.76
CA GLY A 95 -13.21 2.68 -4.13
C GLY A 95 -11.83 2.20 -4.62
N GLU A 96 -11.56 2.43 -5.89
CA GLU A 96 -10.27 2.11 -6.49
C GLU A 96 -9.13 2.99 -5.96
N ASP A 97 -9.42 4.20 -5.50
CA ASP A 97 -8.47 5.07 -4.80
C ASP A 97 -7.99 4.43 -3.49
N VAL A 98 -8.92 3.85 -2.71
CA VAL A 98 -8.59 3.10 -1.49
C VAL A 98 -7.74 1.88 -1.82
N LYS A 99 -8.08 1.15 -2.87
CA LYS A 99 -7.32 -0.01 -3.31
C LYS A 99 -5.89 0.35 -3.73
N ARG A 100 -5.70 1.48 -4.42
CA ARG A 100 -4.36 2.00 -4.75
C ARG A 100 -3.54 2.33 -3.50
N ILE A 101 -4.16 2.95 -2.50
CA ILE A 101 -3.53 3.23 -1.20
C ILE A 101 -3.12 1.92 -0.52
N GLN A 102 -4.02 0.94 -0.45
CA GLN A 102 -3.75 -0.37 0.16
C GLN A 102 -2.60 -1.11 -0.54
N ASN A 103 -2.56 -1.10 -1.88
CA ASN A 103 -1.44 -1.65 -2.64
C ASN A 103 -0.12 -1.01 -2.21
N ARG A 104 -0.08 0.32 -2.14
CA ARG A 104 1.14 1.02 -1.76
C ARG A 104 1.54 0.76 -0.30
N LEU A 105 0.57 0.71 0.62
CA LEU A 105 0.81 0.32 2.02
C LEU A 105 1.37 -1.11 2.12
N TYR A 106 0.88 -2.04 1.30
CA TYR A 106 1.38 -3.40 1.24
C TYR A 106 2.82 -3.46 0.70
N GLU A 107 3.12 -2.80 -0.42
CA GLU A 107 4.47 -2.71 -0.99
C GLU A 107 5.48 -2.17 0.04
N LEU A 108 5.08 -1.17 0.80
CA LEU A 108 5.90 -0.57 1.86
C LEU A 108 5.92 -1.40 3.15
N GLY A 109 5.11 -2.48 3.22
CA GLY A 109 5.06 -3.41 4.34
C GLY A 109 4.29 -2.91 5.57
N TYR A 110 3.39 -1.96 5.37
CA TYR A 110 2.46 -1.54 6.42
C TYR A 110 1.20 -2.41 6.49
N LEU A 111 0.83 -3.10 5.40
CA LEU A 111 -0.17 -4.17 5.40
C LEU A 111 0.49 -5.55 5.38
N ALA A 112 -0.09 -6.51 6.09
CA ALA A 112 0.50 -7.82 6.34
C ALA A 112 0.40 -8.75 5.13
N SER A 113 -0.65 -8.65 4.33
CA SER A 113 -0.90 -9.56 3.20
C SER A 113 -1.69 -8.91 2.07
N ALA A 114 -1.56 -9.48 0.87
CA ALA A 114 -2.22 -8.96 -0.33
C ALA A 114 -3.75 -9.12 -0.32
N ASP A 115 -4.30 -10.03 0.46
CA ASP A 115 -5.75 -10.21 0.64
C ASP A 115 -6.41 -9.07 1.42
N MET A 116 -5.61 -8.22 2.08
CA MET A 116 -6.08 -6.97 2.70
C MET A 116 -6.32 -5.84 1.70
N ILE A 117 -5.97 -6.05 0.42
CA ILE A 117 -6.20 -5.08 -0.67
C ILE A 117 -7.63 -5.27 -1.20
N THR A 118 -8.59 -4.81 -0.43
CA THR A 118 -10.02 -5.04 -0.68
C THR A 118 -10.72 -3.89 -1.43
N GLY A 119 -10.10 -2.70 -1.41
CA GLY A 119 -10.74 -1.46 -1.86
C GLY A 119 -11.70 -0.85 -0.82
N THR A 120 -11.79 -1.42 0.39
CA THR A 120 -12.52 -0.86 1.52
C THR A 120 -11.53 -0.36 2.56
N TYR A 121 -11.60 0.90 2.93
CA TYR A 121 -10.79 1.49 4.00
C TYR A 121 -11.32 0.99 5.34
N ASP A 122 -10.85 -0.16 5.75
CA ASP A 122 -11.21 -0.83 6.99
C ASP A 122 -10.26 -0.44 8.15
N GLU A 123 -10.47 -1.03 9.32
CA GLU A 123 -9.65 -0.80 10.51
C GLU A 123 -8.17 -1.17 10.28
N LYS A 124 -7.90 -2.23 9.51
CA LYS A 124 -6.53 -2.64 9.18
C LYS A 124 -5.82 -1.63 8.29
N THR A 125 -6.54 -1.07 7.33
CA THR A 125 -6.04 0.01 6.49
C THR A 125 -5.75 1.26 7.31
N GLN A 126 -6.62 1.60 8.27
CA GLN A 126 -6.42 2.72 9.18
C GLN A 126 -5.20 2.51 10.08
N GLU A 127 -5.03 1.32 10.68
CA GLU A 127 -3.85 0.97 11.48
C GLU A 127 -2.55 1.09 10.66
N ALA A 128 -2.56 0.61 9.41
CA ALA A 128 -1.43 0.72 8.50
C ALA A 128 -1.09 2.19 8.17
N ALA A 129 -2.11 3.03 7.94
CA ALA A 129 -1.93 4.46 7.71
C ALA A 129 -1.37 5.17 8.94
N LEU A 130 -1.88 4.87 10.15
CA LEU A 130 -1.33 5.39 11.41
C LEU A 130 0.15 5.01 11.58
N LYS A 131 0.50 3.75 11.34
CA LYS A 131 1.89 3.30 11.44
C LYS A 131 2.80 4.00 10.42
N LEU A 132 2.33 4.17 9.19
CA LEU A 132 3.04 4.94 8.17
C LEU A 132 3.27 6.39 8.62
N GLN A 133 2.24 7.05 9.13
CA GLN A 133 2.32 8.43 9.63
C GLN A 133 3.33 8.53 10.77
N GLN A 134 3.29 7.61 11.73
CA GLN A 134 4.22 7.53 12.85
C GLN A 134 5.68 7.39 12.38
N VAL A 135 5.97 6.42 11.51
CA VAL A 135 7.32 6.14 10.99
C VAL A 135 7.88 7.32 10.21
N ASN A 136 7.00 8.09 9.56
CA ASN A 136 7.37 9.22 8.72
C ASN A 136 7.17 10.59 9.40
N SER A 137 6.88 10.60 10.70
CA SER A 137 6.71 11.83 11.49
C SER A 137 5.64 12.78 10.95
N LEU A 138 4.55 12.22 10.42
CA LEU A 138 3.34 12.95 10.03
C LEU A 138 2.34 13.03 11.19
N SER A 139 1.27 13.82 11.00
CA SER A 139 0.14 13.83 11.92
C SER A 139 -0.57 12.47 11.92
N GLU A 140 -0.68 11.84 13.10
CA GLU A 140 -1.24 10.49 13.28
C GLU A 140 -2.76 10.55 13.40
N ASP A 141 -3.48 10.74 12.30
CA ASP A 141 -4.95 10.78 12.27
C ASP A 141 -5.58 9.55 11.59
N GLY A 142 -4.76 8.68 11.03
CA GLY A 142 -5.19 7.46 10.36
C GLY A 142 -5.97 7.71 9.07
N LYS A 143 -5.85 8.89 8.48
CA LYS A 143 -6.44 9.25 7.17
C LYS A 143 -5.33 9.46 6.15
N VAL A 144 -5.61 9.14 4.92
CA VAL A 144 -4.67 9.42 3.82
C VAL A 144 -5.14 10.69 3.08
N GLY A 145 -4.80 11.84 3.66
CA GLY A 145 -5.03 13.17 3.06
C GLY A 145 -3.85 13.60 2.19
N SER A 146 -3.88 14.85 1.70
CA SER A 146 -2.90 15.36 0.73
C SER A 146 -1.45 15.21 1.18
N GLU A 147 -1.14 15.51 2.44
CA GLU A 147 0.22 15.39 2.99
C GLU A 147 0.68 13.92 3.00
N THR A 148 -0.15 13.03 3.54
CA THR A 148 0.15 11.58 3.58
C THR A 148 0.24 11.00 2.17
N MET A 149 -0.65 11.42 1.24
CA MET A 149 -0.66 10.97 -0.14
C MET A 149 0.62 11.39 -0.88
N ASN A 150 1.02 12.67 -0.76
CA ASN A 150 2.24 13.17 -1.38
C ASN A 150 3.47 12.40 -0.91
N LEU A 151 3.58 12.13 0.39
CA LEU A 151 4.69 11.35 0.93
C LEU A 151 4.61 9.88 0.51
N LEU A 152 3.42 9.26 0.52
CA LEU A 152 3.20 7.85 0.16
C LEU A 152 3.75 7.48 -1.22
N TYR A 153 3.72 8.42 -2.17
CA TYR A 153 4.22 8.24 -3.52
C TYR A 153 5.54 8.95 -3.82
N SER A 154 6.18 9.55 -2.82
CA SER A 154 7.50 10.17 -2.97
C SER A 154 8.65 9.16 -2.76
N ASP A 155 9.85 9.53 -3.23
CA ASP A 155 11.08 8.77 -2.98
C ASP A 155 11.58 8.90 -1.53
N GLU A 156 11.04 9.84 -0.76
CA GLU A 156 11.42 10.11 0.64
C GLU A 156 10.68 9.21 1.64
N ILE A 157 9.68 8.45 1.18
CA ILE A 157 8.88 7.57 2.03
C ILE A 157 9.73 6.50 2.72
N LYS A 158 9.62 6.42 4.04
CA LYS A 158 10.22 5.35 4.80
C LYS A 158 9.28 4.14 4.82
N ALA A 159 9.79 3.01 4.36
CA ALA A 159 9.07 1.75 4.47
C ALA A 159 9.06 1.24 5.92
N ASN A 160 8.10 0.40 6.22
CA ASN A 160 8.03 -0.31 7.50
C ASN A 160 9.11 -1.38 7.54
N THR A 161 10.24 -1.10 8.19
CA THR A 161 11.35 -2.05 8.39
C THR A 161 11.21 -2.67 9.78
N LEU A 162 10.96 -3.97 9.81
CA LEU A 162 10.75 -4.70 11.06
C LEU A 162 12.07 -5.22 11.62
N SER A 163 12.21 -5.12 12.93
CA SER A 163 13.42 -5.50 13.65
C SER A 163 13.13 -6.08 15.04
N LEU A 164 14.19 -6.46 15.73
CA LEU A 164 14.12 -7.06 17.06
C LEU A 164 13.23 -6.26 18.03
N GLY A 165 12.31 -6.94 18.69
CA GLY A 165 11.38 -6.39 19.67
C GLY A 165 10.02 -5.97 19.12
N GLU A 166 9.84 -5.90 17.80
CA GLU A 166 8.53 -5.56 17.22
C GLU A 166 7.54 -6.71 17.35
N HIS A 167 6.28 -6.35 17.60
CA HIS A 167 5.16 -7.28 17.64
C HIS A 167 4.05 -6.79 16.73
N SER A 168 3.70 -7.59 15.72
CA SER A 168 2.65 -7.23 14.76
C SER A 168 2.18 -8.44 13.94
N GLU A 169 1.00 -8.28 13.31
CA GLU A 169 0.47 -9.25 12.35
C GLU A 169 1.39 -9.40 11.12
N VAL A 170 2.09 -8.33 10.73
CA VAL A 170 3.08 -8.38 9.64
C VAL A 170 4.23 -9.32 10.02
N VAL A 171 4.77 -9.22 11.24
CA VAL A 171 5.79 -10.15 11.76
C VAL A 171 5.27 -11.57 11.75
N GLN A 172 4.06 -11.81 12.25
CA GLN A 172 3.47 -13.16 12.30
C GLN A 172 3.31 -13.77 10.91
N ASN A 173 2.87 -13.00 9.93
CA ASN A 173 2.74 -13.48 8.55
C ASN A 173 4.08 -13.90 7.94
N ILE A 174 5.12 -13.09 8.17
CA ILE A 174 6.48 -13.41 7.72
C ILE A 174 7.04 -14.63 8.47
N GLN A 175 6.80 -14.75 9.79
CA GLN A 175 7.19 -15.93 10.57
C GLN A 175 6.53 -17.21 10.05
N ASN A 176 5.22 -17.16 9.71
CA ASN A 176 4.52 -18.28 9.09
C ASN A 176 5.25 -18.73 7.81
N ARG A 177 5.60 -17.78 6.96
CA ARG A 177 6.29 -18.09 5.71
C ARG A 177 7.71 -18.62 5.92
N LEU A 178 8.47 -18.04 6.84
CA LEU A 178 9.80 -18.54 7.21
C LEU A 178 9.74 -19.95 7.83
N PHE A 179 8.67 -20.24 8.58
CA PHE A 179 8.42 -21.57 9.13
C PHE A 179 8.11 -22.59 8.03
N GLU A 180 7.22 -22.25 7.06
CA GLU A 180 6.94 -23.08 5.89
C GLU A 180 8.19 -23.37 5.05
N LEU A 181 9.04 -22.35 4.88
CA LEU A 181 10.31 -22.47 4.13
C LEU A 181 11.41 -23.17 4.92
N GLY A 182 11.18 -23.50 6.20
CA GLY A 182 12.11 -24.24 7.05
C GLY A 182 13.23 -23.39 7.68
N TYR A 183 13.13 -22.06 7.66
CA TYR A 183 14.09 -21.17 8.30
C TYR A 183 13.77 -20.91 9.78
N LEU A 184 12.50 -20.88 10.15
CA LEU A 184 12.06 -20.73 11.54
C LEU A 184 11.65 -22.10 12.09
N THR A 185 12.12 -22.45 13.29
CA THR A 185 11.81 -23.72 13.94
C THR A 185 10.86 -23.56 15.12
N THR A 186 10.73 -22.34 15.64
CA THR A 186 9.79 -21.97 16.68
C THR A 186 8.41 -21.66 16.08
N ARG A 187 7.37 -21.78 16.90
CA ARG A 187 6.01 -21.46 16.47
C ARG A 187 5.88 -19.95 16.24
N PRO A 188 5.32 -19.51 15.09
CA PRO A 188 5.04 -18.10 14.84
C PRO A 188 4.16 -17.48 15.92
N ASP A 189 4.61 -16.38 16.53
CA ASP A 189 3.95 -15.71 17.66
C ASP A 189 3.69 -14.22 17.43
N GLY A 190 4.15 -13.70 16.27
CA GLY A 190 4.04 -12.29 15.91
C GLY A 190 5.09 -11.39 16.54
N THR A 191 6.03 -11.94 17.34
CA THR A 191 7.10 -11.18 17.98
C THR A 191 8.42 -11.39 17.24
N TYR A 192 9.05 -10.33 16.79
CA TYR A 192 10.38 -10.37 16.18
C TYR A 192 11.43 -10.62 17.27
N GLY A 193 11.61 -11.89 17.65
CA GLY A 193 12.60 -12.34 18.61
C GLY A 193 13.95 -12.67 17.97
N ASN A 194 14.93 -13.08 18.80
CA ASN A 194 16.27 -13.48 18.32
C ASN A 194 16.21 -14.66 17.34
N ASP A 195 15.30 -15.58 17.51
CA ASP A 195 15.06 -16.71 16.62
C ASP A 195 14.57 -16.27 15.23
N THR A 196 13.66 -15.28 15.20
CA THR A 196 13.19 -14.66 13.96
C THR A 196 14.31 -13.90 13.26
N GLU A 197 15.11 -13.12 14.00
CA GLU A 197 16.27 -12.41 13.43
C GLU A 197 17.26 -13.40 12.80
N LEU A 198 17.58 -14.49 13.52
CA LEU A 198 18.47 -15.51 12.99
C LEU A 198 17.91 -16.17 11.74
N ALA A 199 16.61 -16.52 11.74
CA ALA A 199 15.95 -17.09 10.57
C ALA A 199 16.00 -16.14 9.36
N VAL A 200 15.79 -14.83 9.59
CA VAL A 200 15.90 -13.81 8.55
C VAL A 200 17.31 -13.71 7.99
N ARG A 201 18.34 -13.68 8.84
CA ARG A 201 19.74 -13.66 8.39
C ARG A 201 20.12 -14.88 7.54
N VAL A 202 19.69 -16.07 7.94
CA VAL A 202 19.90 -17.30 7.17
C VAL A 202 19.16 -17.24 5.84
N PHE A 203 17.91 -16.74 5.85
CA PHE A 203 17.12 -16.54 4.64
C PHE A 203 17.81 -15.56 3.69
N GLN A 204 18.22 -14.40 4.19
CA GLN A 204 18.92 -13.38 3.41
C GLN A 204 20.18 -13.96 2.74
N SER A 205 20.99 -14.70 3.50
CA SER A 205 22.20 -15.34 2.98
C SER A 205 21.90 -16.34 1.86
N LYS A 206 20.89 -17.21 2.02
CA LYS A 206 20.53 -18.23 1.03
C LYS A 206 19.82 -17.65 -0.22
N ASN A 207 19.27 -16.46 -0.12
CA ASN A 207 18.56 -15.78 -1.21
C ASN A 207 19.35 -14.61 -1.83
N ASP A 208 20.67 -14.53 -1.55
CA ASP A 208 21.59 -13.54 -2.12
C ASP A 208 21.19 -12.08 -1.79
N LEU A 209 20.60 -11.87 -0.61
CA LEU A 209 20.21 -10.57 -0.07
C LEU A 209 21.29 -10.02 0.88
N VAL A 210 21.20 -8.74 1.21
CA VAL A 210 22.02 -8.12 2.26
C VAL A 210 21.68 -8.79 3.61
N VAL A 211 22.70 -9.33 4.30
CA VAL A 211 22.54 -10.05 5.57
C VAL A 211 22.62 -9.07 6.74
N ASP A 212 21.55 -8.36 7.00
CA ASP A 212 21.42 -7.34 8.04
C ASP A 212 20.46 -7.72 9.19
N GLY A 213 19.68 -8.78 9.00
CA GLY A 213 18.67 -9.21 9.98
C GLY A 213 17.44 -8.32 10.07
N TYR A 214 17.23 -7.40 9.13
CA TYR A 214 16.04 -6.56 9.06
C TYR A 214 15.04 -7.05 8.01
N LEU A 215 13.77 -6.96 8.30
CA LEU A 215 12.71 -7.24 7.35
C LEU A 215 12.28 -5.96 6.63
N GLY A 216 13.15 -5.46 5.77
CA GLY A 216 12.81 -4.38 4.82
C GLY A 216 11.98 -4.88 3.63
N PRO A 217 11.50 -3.96 2.75
CA PRO A 217 10.66 -4.32 1.60
C PRO A 217 11.26 -5.38 0.68
N SER A 218 12.55 -5.29 0.36
CA SER A 218 13.25 -6.24 -0.51
C SER A 218 13.27 -7.65 0.09
N THR A 219 13.59 -7.78 1.37
CA THR A 219 13.60 -9.07 2.06
C THR A 219 12.20 -9.68 2.12
N ARG A 220 11.18 -8.87 2.46
CA ARG A 220 9.79 -9.33 2.49
C ARG A 220 9.28 -9.76 1.13
N ALA A 221 9.58 -8.99 0.08
CA ALA A 221 9.16 -9.32 -1.28
C ALA A 221 9.68 -10.70 -1.70
N VAL A 222 10.94 -11.02 -1.38
CA VAL A 222 11.52 -12.33 -1.69
C VAL A 222 10.91 -13.43 -0.81
N ILE A 223 10.74 -13.22 0.51
CA ILE A 223 10.11 -14.19 1.42
C ILE A 223 8.72 -14.60 0.92
N LEU A 224 7.92 -13.64 0.49
CA LEU A 224 6.53 -13.87 0.09
C LEU A 224 6.39 -14.34 -1.37
N SER A 225 7.48 -14.31 -2.15
CA SER A 225 7.45 -14.74 -3.54
C SER A 225 7.46 -16.27 -3.68
N SER A 226 7.08 -16.75 -4.88
CA SER A 226 7.24 -18.15 -5.28
C SER A 226 8.69 -18.56 -5.49
N GLU A 227 9.58 -17.58 -5.70
CA GLU A 227 11.00 -17.78 -5.97
C GLU A 227 11.85 -17.93 -4.69
N ALA A 228 11.22 -17.77 -3.50
CA ALA A 228 11.92 -17.94 -2.22
C ALA A 228 12.54 -19.33 -2.11
N LYS A 229 13.86 -19.39 -1.96
CA LYS A 229 14.58 -20.65 -1.76
C LYS A 229 14.23 -21.21 -0.38
N ALA A 230 13.79 -22.46 -0.32
CA ALA A 230 13.56 -23.13 0.96
C ALA A 230 14.88 -23.44 1.66
N ASN A 231 14.85 -23.53 2.99
CA ASN A 231 15.97 -23.94 3.81
C ASN A 231 16.06 -25.47 3.85
N GLY A 232 16.30 -26.07 2.68
CA GLY A 232 16.53 -27.51 2.59
C GLY A 232 17.86 -27.89 3.21
N LEU A 233 17.86 -28.98 3.98
CA LEU A 233 19.11 -29.60 4.44
C LEU A 233 19.74 -30.39 3.29
N VAL A 234 21.00 -30.14 3.04
CA VAL A 234 21.78 -30.87 2.03
C VAL A 234 22.89 -31.67 2.68
N LEU A 235 23.38 -32.67 1.96
CA LEU A 235 24.48 -33.50 2.45
C LEU A 235 25.74 -32.62 2.74
N GLY A 236 26.22 -32.68 3.96
CA GLY A 236 27.35 -31.88 4.42
C GLY A 236 26.98 -30.67 5.27
N ASP A 237 25.68 -30.38 5.43
CA ASP A 237 25.23 -29.35 6.38
C ASP A 237 25.55 -29.77 7.83
N GLU A 238 26.13 -28.86 8.60
CA GLU A 238 26.41 -28.99 10.02
C GLU A 238 25.76 -27.84 10.77
N ASN A 239 24.51 -28.04 11.22
CA ASN A 239 23.74 -27.01 11.93
C ASN A 239 22.72 -27.63 12.88
N GLU A 240 22.08 -26.82 13.71
CA GLU A 240 21.08 -27.24 14.70
C GLU A 240 19.88 -27.98 14.06
N GLN A 241 19.51 -27.63 12.83
CA GLN A 241 18.42 -28.31 12.12
C GLN A 241 18.81 -29.73 11.73
N VAL A 242 20.06 -29.96 11.32
CA VAL A 242 20.60 -31.30 11.06
C VAL A 242 20.59 -32.12 12.35
N ALA A 243 21.08 -31.57 13.45
CA ALA A 243 21.09 -32.24 14.76
C ALA A 243 19.66 -32.62 15.19
N ARG A 244 18.72 -31.72 15.02
CA ARG A 244 17.30 -31.97 15.32
C ARG A 244 16.67 -33.05 14.43
N LEU A 245 16.95 -33.01 13.12
CA LEU A 245 16.50 -34.04 12.18
C LEU A 245 17.08 -35.40 12.54
N GLN A 246 18.37 -35.45 12.82
CA GLN A 246 19.06 -36.69 13.25
C GLN A 246 18.44 -37.26 14.55
N SER A 247 18.17 -36.40 15.53
CA SER A 247 17.50 -36.80 16.78
C SER A 247 16.10 -37.36 16.55
N LEU A 248 15.31 -36.72 15.67
CA LEU A 248 13.96 -37.20 15.32
C LEU A 248 14.01 -38.53 14.55
N LEU A 249 14.97 -38.69 13.63
CA LEU A 249 15.17 -39.94 12.88
C LEU A 249 15.64 -41.07 13.78
N ALA A 250 16.50 -40.81 14.78
CA ALA A 250 16.93 -41.75 15.78
C ALA A 250 15.72 -42.19 16.66
N LYS A 251 14.91 -41.26 17.17
CA LYS A 251 13.69 -41.56 17.94
C LYS A 251 12.67 -42.36 17.12
N ALA A 252 12.59 -42.12 15.82
CA ALA A 252 11.74 -42.88 14.90
C ALA A 252 12.34 -44.23 14.45
N GLY A 253 13.55 -44.58 14.87
CA GLY A 253 14.22 -45.82 14.55
C GLY A 253 14.88 -45.89 13.18
N TYR A 254 15.03 -44.74 12.48
CA TYR A 254 15.68 -44.68 11.17
C TYR A 254 17.20 -44.44 11.26
N LEU A 255 17.71 -43.97 12.41
CA LEU A 255 19.13 -43.80 12.71
C LEU A 255 19.45 -44.44 14.04
N ASN A 256 20.67 -45.00 14.19
CA ASN A 256 21.21 -45.39 15.49
C ASN A 256 21.61 -44.15 16.28
N GLU A 257 21.31 -44.10 17.59
CA GLU A 257 21.62 -42.96 18.45
C GLU A 257 23.12 -42.59 18.46
N SER A 258 24.02 -43.57 18.17
CA SER A 258 25.44 -43.33 18.04
C SER A 258 25.87 -42.53 16.80
N ASN A 259 24.98 -42.34 15.83
CA ASN A 259 25.24 -41.63 14.58
C ASN A 259 24.53 -40.25 14.52
N ALA A 260 23.84 -39.86 15.59
CA ALA A 260 23.26 -38.53 15.76
C ALA A 260 24.26 -37.65 16.53
N THR A 261 25.08 -36.92 15.76
CA THR A 261 26.10 -35.98 16.31
C THR A 261 25.61 -34.55 16.09
#